data_339600dbee33a3b8a02c1a5f4802c32e
#
_entry.id   339600dbee33a3b8a02c1a5f4802c32e
#
_cell.length_a   1.000
_cell.length_b   1.000
_cell.length_c   1.000
_cell.angle_alpha   90.00
_cell.angle_beta   90.00
_cell.angle_gamma   90.00
#
_symmetry.space_group_name_H-M   'P 1'
#
loop_
_entity.id
_entity.type
_entity.pdbx_description
1 polymer ?
#
loop_
_entity_poly.entity_id
_entity_poly.type
_entity_poly.pdbx_seq_one_letter_code
_entity_poly.pdbx_strand_id
1 'polypeptide(L)'
;QVIRQFLVTNSMNAVLNVMTIVVYIVIMFTYSVTLAWIALAFIPCFIALTLIVTPLMKRNSRKQFQADVDLQNVLVEAIGSMRTVKALAAEDEVRKKVEGRFRQSTFVQMKGWKIDIFSGSVATVLQTLSGITVLYAGAVFIIGDKLTVGELMAFSAVFAIVTDAALGLIGMWDEFQSVRIALERLDDVFETEVEEADLNRLTALPKLTGAITFERVSFRYASDGKNILQNITFDMAPGQTTAIVGRSGSGKSTLANLLLKLYAPSSGVVRIDGHDLQRVQADTLRKQIGVVQQEAGLFSGTIHENIAYQIPDASMDEVMAAAMLAGAHEFIMTFPNGYDTQVGERGASLSGGQRQRIVIARALIGNPRILIFDEATSALDNESEKTIQRNMSTILKDRTTLIIAHRLSTIRHADRILVLDQGVIAESGTHEQLMMDKGLYHMLVSQPLE
;
A
#
# COMPACT_ATOMS: atom_id res chain seq x y z
N GLN A 1 7.89 7.81 12.79
CA GLN A 1 8.87 7.95 13.88
C GLN A 1 9.61 9.28 13.81
N VAL A 2 10.14 9.68 12.63
CA VAL A 2 10.88 10.94 12.42
C VAL A 2 10.08 12.16 12.87
N ILE A 3 8.81 12.27 12.42
CA ILE A 3 7.92 13.39 12.80
C ILE A 3 7.69 13.44 14.31
N ARG A 4 7.43 12.30 14.95
CA ARG A 4 7.22 12.22 16.40
C ARG A 4 8.45 12.65 17.18
N GLN A 5 9.62 12.17 16.77
CA GLN A 5 10.90 12.51 17.42
C GLN A 5 11.18 14.01 17.30
N PHE A 6 10.94 14.61 16.14
CA PHE A 6 11.07 16.04 15.94
C PHE A 6 10.11 16.84 16.83
N LEU A 7 8.82 16.47 16.85
CA LEU A 7 7.82 17.20 17.65
C LEU A 7 8.06 17.10 19.16
N VAL A 8 8.52 15.96 19.67
CA VAL A 8 8.65 15.74 21.13
C VAL A 8 10.01 16.19 21.64
N THR A 9 11.09 15.85 20.95
CA THR A 9 12.47 16.07 21.47
C THR A 9 13.06 17.34 20.91
N ASN A 10 13.02 17.50 19.60
CA ASN A 10 13.79 18.55 18.94
C ASN A 10 13.11 19.93 19.04
N SER A 11 11.78 19.98 18.98
CA SER A 11 11.07 21.24 19.21
C SER A 11 11.29 21.80 20.63
N MET A 12 11.34 20.91 21.64
CA MET A 12 11.61 21.29 23.01
C MET A 12 13.05 21.80 23.17
N ASN A 13 14.03 21.11 22.56
CA ASN A 13 15.42 21.57 22.55
C ASN A 13 15.58 22.90 21.79
N ALA A 14 14.81 23.15 20.72
CA ALA A 14 14.81 24.44 20.03
C ALA A 14 14.39 25.58 20.95
N VAL A 15 13.27 25.40 21.66
CA VAL A 15 12.76 26.41 22.59
C VAL A 15 13.78 26.65 23.69
N LEU A 16 14.36 25.59 24.27
CA LEU A 16 15.38 25.71 25.29
C LEU A 16 16.64 26.44 24.78
N ASN A 17 17.12 26.10 23.61
CA ASN A 17 18.29 26.75 22.98
C ASN A 17 18.02 28.23 22.70
N VAL A 18 16.84 28.59 22.17
CA VAL A 18 16.47 29.98 21.95
C VAL A 18 16.41 30.76 23.27
N MET A 19 15.76 30.20 24.30
CA MET A 19 15.70 30.82 25.63
C MET A 19 17.12 30.99 26.22
N THR A 20 17.95 29.96 26.12
CA THR A 20 19.34 30.01 26.57
C THR A 20 20.11 31.13 25.86
N ILE A 21 20.05 31.22 24.54
CA ILE A 21 20.70 32.29 23.79
C ILE A 21 20.24 33.65 24.25
N VAL A 22 18.94 33.90 24.36
CA VAL A 22 18.38 35.21 24.73
C VAL A 22 18.85 35.59 26.15
N VAL A 23 18.72 34.68 27.13
CA VAL A 23 19.09 34.97 28.53
C VAL A 23 20.59 35.23 28.66
N TYR A 24 21.41 34.37 28.07
CA TYR A 24 22.86 34.48 28.20
C TYR A 24 23.45 35.63 27.38
N ILE A 25 22.87 36.01 26.26
CA ILE A 25 23.26 37.25 25.54
C ILE A 25 23.02 38.47 26.44
N VAL A 26 21.87 38.57 27.15
CA VAL A 26 21.59 39.64 28.08
C VAL A 26 22.65 39.67 29.18
N ILE A 27 23.00 38.50 29.74
CA ILE A 27 24.05 38.38 30.74
C ILE A 27 25.42 38.85 30.22
N MET A 28 25.78 38.49 28.97
CA MET A 28 27.02 38.93 28.32
C MET A 28 27.11 40.45 28.26
N PHE A 29 26.02 41.14 27.96
CA PHE A 29 25.97 42.61 27.91
C PHE A 29 26.13 43.23 29.28
N THR A 30 25.75 42.55 30.39
CA THR A 30 25.95 43.06 31.75
C THR A 30 27.43 43.02 32.20
N TYR A 31 28.21 42.04 31.67
CA TYR A 31 29.66 41.95 31.93
C TYR A 31 30.47 42.95 31.11
N SER A 32 30.30 43.00 29.81
CA SER A 32 31.02 43.93 28.94
C SER A 32 30.29 44.10 27.58
N VAL A 33 29.78 45.28 27.33
CA VAL A 33 29.14 45.61 26.02
C VAL A 33 30.08 45.44 24.86
N THR A 34 31.32 45.85 24.99
CA THR A 34 32.32 45.75 23.90
C THR A 34 32.71 44.30 23.59
N LEU A 35 32.93 43.46 24.62
CA LEU A 35 33.20 42.05 24.46
C LEU A 35 32.03 41.31 23.87
N ALA A 36 30.81 41.67 24.27
CA ALA A 36 29.56 41.08 23.72
C ALA A 36 29.45 41.33 22.21
N TRP A 37 29.71 42.55 21.74
CA TRP A 37 29.72 42.84 20.31
C TRP A 37 30.82 42.10 19.54
N ILE A 38 32.01 41.93 20.11
CA ILE A 38 33.09 41.13 19.50
C ILE A 38 32.66 39.66 19.36
N ALA A 39 32.03 39.09 20.39
CA ALA A 39 31.54 37.74 20.38
C ALA A 39 30.40 37.54 19.36
N LEU A 40 29.44 38.46 19.32
CA LEU A 40 28.32 38.44 18.39
C LEU A 40 28.73 38.61 16.93
N ALA A 41 29.90 39.24 16.65
CA ALA A 41 30.40 39.40 15.28
C ALA A 41 30.73 38.04 14.60
N PHE A 42 30.88 36.94 15.35
CA PHE A 42 31.04 35.61 14.78
C PHE A 42 29.72 34.93 14.38
N ILE A 43 28.56 35.37 14.88
CA ILE A 43 27.24 34.78 14.54
C ILE A 43 26.98 34.82 13.03
N PRO A 44 27.20 35.92 12.30
CA PRO A 44 27.06 35.93 10.84
C PRO A 44 27.89 34.88 10.12
N CYS A 45 29.09 34.56 10.64
CA CYS A 45 29.96 33.51 10.05
C CYS A 45 29.35 32.12 10.19
N PHE A 46 28.73 31.80 11.35
CA PHE A 46 27.99 30.55 11.54
C PHE A 46 26.74 30.47 10.67
N ILE A 47 26.00 31.58 10.55
CA ILE A 47 24.84 31.66 9.66
C ILE A 47 25.28 31.44 8.18
N ALA A 48 26.34 32.07 7.73
CA ALA A 48 26.87 31.90 6.39
C ALA A 48 27.30 30.45 6.11
N LEU A 49 27.99 29.81 7.06
CA LEU A 49 28.36 28.39 6.98
C LEU A 49 27.10 27.53 6.78
N THR A 50 26.06 27.71 7.58
CA THR A 50 24.80 26.98 7.49
C THR A 50 24.12 27.19 6.13
N LEU A 51 24.01 28.43 5.66
CA LEU A 51 23.38 28.75 4.38
C LEU A 51 24.12 28.11 3.19
N ILE A 52 25.45 27.92 3.29
CA ILE A 52 26.25 27.27 2.26
C ILE A 52 26.10 25.74 2.31
N VAL A 53 26.09 25.14 3.50
CA VAL A 53 26.08 23.69 3.68
C VAL A 53 24.70 23.08 3.48
N THR A 54 23.65 23.74 3.95
CA THR A 54 22.26 23.24 3.88
C THR A 54 21.82 22.77 2.49
N PRO A 55 22.01 23.51 1.38
CA PRO A 55 21.59 23.06 0.05
C PRO A 55 22.37 21.82 -0.43
N LEU A 56 23.64 21.69 -0.05
CA LEU A 56 24.46 20.52 -0.35
C LEU A 56 23.95 19.28 0.38
N MET A 57 23.66 19.42 1.67
CA MET A 57 23.08 18.37 2.51
C MET A 57 21.73 17.94 1.96
N LYS A 58 20.82 18.86 1.68
CA LYS A 58 19.48 18.58 1.14
C LYS A 58 19.55 17.76 -0.16
N ARG A 59 20.45 18.15 -1.07
CA ARG A 59 20.65 17.42 -2.34
C ARG A 59 21.17 16.00 -2.11
N ASN A 60 22.09 15.84 -1.15
CA ASN A 60 22.66 14.53 -0.81
C ASN A 60 21.63 13.64 -0.12
N SER A 61 20.86 14.16 0.85
CA SER A 61 19.83 13.42 1.58
C SER A 61 18.73 12.87 0.65
N ARG A 62 18.30 13.67 -0.34
CA ARG A 62 17.36 13.18 -1.36
C ARG A 62 17.92 12.01 -2.18
N LYS A 63 19.21 12.09 -2.57
CA LYS A 63 19.88 11.01 -3.31
C LYS A 63 20.04 9.76 -2.46
N GLN A 64 20.38 9.94 -1.19
CA GLN A 64 20.53 8.84 -0.24
C GLN A 64 19.20 8.11 -0.04
N PHE A 65 18.14 8.87 0.22
CA PHE A 65 16.80 8.29 0.36
C PHE A 65 16.42 7.45 -0.86
N GLN A 66 16.67 7.95 -2.08
CA GLN A 66 16.35 7.22 -3.30
C GLN A 66 17.18 5.95 -3.44
N ALA A 67 18.49 6.01 -3.12
CA ALA A 67 19.36 4.84 -3.16
C ALA A 67 18.98 3.78 -2.12
N ASP A 68 18.50 4.19 -0.94
CA ASP A 68 18.02 3.28 0.11
C ASP A 68 16.70 2.62 -0.28
N VAL A 69 15.77 3.35 -0.89
CA VAL A 69 14.53 2.79 -1.46
C VAL A 69 14.84 1.79 -2.57
N ASP A 70 15.74 2.11 -3.50
CA ASP A 70 16.16 1.20 -4.57
C ASP A 70 16.77 -0.10 -4.02
N LEU A 71 17.60 0.00 -2.97
CA LEU A 71 18.14 -1.17 -2.28
C LEU A 71 17.03 -2.00 -1.62
N GLN A 72 16.14 -1.35 -0.90
CA GLN A 72 15.03 -2.03 -0.22
C GLN A 72 14.11 -2.74 -1.20
N ASN A 73 13.78 -2.12 -2.34
CA ASN A 73 12.96 -2.73 -3.39
C ASN A 73 13.61 -4.01 -3.93
N VAL A 74 14.92 -3.98 -4.22
CA VAL A 74 15.65 -5.16 -4.70
C VAL A 74 15.71 -6.26 -3.65
N LEU A 75 15.85 -5.92 -2.36
CA LEU A 75 15.83 -6.90 -1.27
C LEU A 75 14.46 -7.56 -1.13
N VAL A 76 13.38 -6.77 -1.15
CA VAL A 76 12.00 -7.29 -1.08
C VAL A 76 11.69 -8.17 -2.29
N GLU A 77 12.08 -7.76 -3.50
CA GLU A 77 11.94 -8.54 -4.73
C GLU A 77 12.70 -9.88 -4.62
N ALA A 78 13.96 -9.83 -4.18
CA ALA A 78 14.82 -11.03 -4.05
C ALA A 78 14.26 -12.03 -3.02
N ILE A 79 13.79 -11.55 -1.87
CA ILE A 79 13.22 -12.40 -0.81
C ILE A 79 11.86 -12.94 -1.25
N GLY A 80 11.00 -12.11 -1.82
CA GLY A 80 9.67 -12.50 -2.30
C GLY A 80 9.70 -13.52 -3.43
N SER A 81 10.75 -13.45 -4.27
CA SER A 81 10.97 -14.36 -5.41
C SER A 81 11.98 -15.47 -5.14
N MET A 82 12.31 -15.76 -3.87
CA MET A 82 13.40 -16.69 -3.52
C MET A 82 13.21 -18.09 -4.13
N ARG A 83 11.98 -18.57 -4.19
CA ARG A 83 11.67 -19.86 -4.84
C ARG A 83 12.08 -19.88 -6.32
N THR A 84 11.80 -18.80 -7.04
CA THR A 84 12.17 -18.64 -8.47
C THR A 84 13.68 -18.51 -8.62
N VAL A 85 14.32 -17.71 -7.74
CA VAL A 85 15.78 -17.55 -7.73
C VAL A 85 16.47 -18.91 -7.58
N LYS A 86 15.98 -19.74 -6.63
CA LYS A 86 16.51 -21.10 -6.39
C LYS A 86 16.23 -22.03 -7.57
N ALA A 87 15.03 -21.99 -8.14
CA ALA A 87 14.66 -22.84 -9.28
C ALA A 87 15.49 -22.55 -10.53
N LEU A 88 15.92 -21.30 -10.71
CA LEU A 88 16.73 -20.87 -11.85
C LEU A 88 18.24 -20.89 -11.55
N ALA A 89 18.67 -21.27 -10.32
CA ALA A 89 20.05 -21.17 -9.84
C ALA A 89 20.67 -19.78 -10.07
N ALA A 90 19.85 -18.72 -9.86
CA ALA A 90 20.22 -17.32 -10.17
C ALA A 90 20.72 -16.53 -8.96
N GLU A 91 21.20 -17.22 -7.90
CA GLU A 91 21.64 -16.58 -6.65
C GLU A 91 22.78 -15.58 -6.87
N ASP A 92 23.74 -15.92 -7.73
CA ASP A 92 24.88 -15.05 -8.01
C ASP A 92 24.45 -13.76 -8.73
N GLU A 93 23.49 -13.84 -9.64
CA GLU A 93 22.96 -12.68 -10.35
C GLU A 93 22.22 -11.74 -9.40
N VAL A 94 21.33 -12.31 -8.57
CA VAL A 94 20.60 -11.56 -7.55
C VAL A 94 21.55 -10.93 -6.53
N ARG A 95 22.58 -11.68 -6.09
CA ARG A 95 23.62 -11.15 -5.19
C ARG A 95 24.34 -9.95 -5.80
N LYS A 96 24.77 -10.04 -7.07
CA LYS A 96 25.41 -8.92 -7.77
C LYS A 96 24.49 -7.69 -7.86
N LYS A 97 23.18 -7.89 -8.12
CA LYS A 97 22.19 -6.81 -8.17
C LYS A 97 22.07 -6.12 -6.81
N VAL A 98 21.94 -6.90 -5.73
CA VAL A 98 21.88 -6.39 -4.34
C VAL A 98 23.17 -5.68 -3.96
N GLU A 99 24.35 -6.28 -4.21
CA GLU A 99 25.64 -5.66 -3.93
C GLU A 99 25.82 -4.35 -4.70
N GLY A 100 25.38 -4.28 -5.95
CA GLY A 100 25.44 -3.06 -6.76
C GLY A 100 24.63 -1.92 -6.13
N ARG A 101 23.39 -2.19 -5.69
CA ARG A 101 22.55 -1.21 -5.01
C ARG A 101 23.06 -0.84 -3.63
N PHE A 102 23.57 -1.81 -2.87
CA PHE A 102 24.23 -1.56 -1.59
C PHE A 102 25.44 -0.66 -1.71
N ARG A 103 26.32 -0.91 -2.69
CA ARG A 103 27.49 -0.03 -2.97
C ARG A 103 27.04 1.38 -3.34
N GLN A 104 25.97 1.52 -4.13
CA GLN A 104 25.44 2.83 -4.50
C GLN A 104 24.92 3.59 -3.28
N SER A 105 24.12 2.96 -2.41
CA SER A 105 23.61 3.55 -1.17
C SER A 105 24.78 3.96 -0.26
N THR A 106 25.72 3.05 -0.01
CA THR A 106 26.93 3.34 0.81
C THR A 106 27.77 4.48 0.23
N PHE A 107 27.94 4.56 -1.09
CA PHE A 107 28.70 5.64 -1.72
C PHE A 107 28.05 7.02 -1.53
N VAL A 108 26.72 7.10 -1.64
CA VAL A 108 25.98 8.34 -1.40
C VAL A 108 26.02 8.72 0.07
N GLN A 109 25.91 7.75 0.98
CA GLN A 109 26.04 7.95 2.42
C GLN A 109 27.43 8.48 2.80
N MET A 110 28.49 7.90 2.24
CA MET A 110 29.86 8.39 2.46
C MET A 110 30.07 9.84 1.97
N LYS A 111 29.40 10.25 0.89
CA LYS A 111 29.40 11.66 0.45
C LYS A 111 28.73 12.56 1.49
N GLY A 112 27.63 12.15 2.09
CA GLY A 112 26.98 12.85 3.19
C GLY A 112 27.95 13.04 4.36
N TRP A 113 28.55 11.95 4.84
CA TRP A 113 29.52 12.02 5.93
C TRP A 113 30.72 12.94 5.66
N LYS A 114 31.21 12.99 4.41
CA LYS A 114 32.27 13.94 4.05
C LYS A 114 31.81 15.39 4.19
N ILE A 115 30.58 15.71 3.79
CA ILE A 115 30.02 17.06 3.96
C ILE A 115 29.89 17.37 5.45
N ASP A 116 29.38 16.44 6.25
CA ASP A 116 29.19 16.59 7.71
C ASP A 116 30.53 16.82 8.43
N ILE A 117 31.50 15.99 8.15
CA ILE A 117 32.84 16.12 8.75
C ILE A 117 33.48 17.45 8.36
N PHE A 118 33.39 17.85 7.10
CA PHE A 118 33.96 19.12 6.64
C PHE A 118 33.24 20.31 7.30
N SER A 119 31.92 20.33 7.31
CA SER A 119 31.15 21.43 7.92
C SER A 119 31.38 21.50 9.43
N GLY A 120 31.37 20.35 10.12
CA GLY A 120 31.67 20.26 11.55
C GLY A 120 33.11 20.74 11.89
N SER A 121 34.10 20.37 11.06
CA SER A 121 35.47 20.86 11.24
C SER A 121 35.58 22.39 11.08
N VAL A 122 34.92 22.96 10.06
CA VAL A 122 34.88 24.41 9.87
C VAL A 122 34.19 25.11 11.04
N ALA A 123 33.06 24.55 11.53
CA ALA A 123 32.33 25.08 12.70
C ALA A 123 33.25 25.06 13.96
N THR A 124 33.97 23.97 14.20
CA THR A 124 34.92 23.85 15.32
C THR A 124 36.05 24.88 15.23
N VAL A 125 36.59 25.09 14.04
CA VAL A 125 37.61 26.13 13.83
C VAL A 125 37.08 27.53 14.11
N LEU A 126 35.91 27.86 13.62
CA LEU A 126 35.22 29.13 13.88
C LEU A 126 34.96 29.33 15.38
N GLN A 127 34.50 28.27 16.07
CA GLN A 127 34.25 28.27 17.52
C GLN A 127 35.56 28.53 18.29
N THR A 128 36.64 27.84 17.94
CA THR A 128 37.94 28.02 18.59
C THR A 128 38.51 29.44 18.35
N LEU A 129 38.41 29.93 17.12
CA LEU A 129 38.88 31.29 16.76
C LEU A 129 38.07 32.36 17.53
N SER A 130 36.76 32.19 17.63
CA SER A 130 35.90 33.10 18.40
C SER A 130 36.29 33.12 19.88
N GLY A 131 36.50 31.93 20.47
CA GLY A 131 36.97 31.82 21.87
C GLY A 131 38.35 32.50 22.11
N ILE A 132 39.31 32.25 21.22
CA ILE A 132 40.65 32.90 21.30
C ILE A 132 40.52 34.41 21.17
N THR A 133 39.69 34.89 20.24
CA THR A 133 39.46 36.32 20.05
C THR A 133 38.84 36.99 21.27
N VAL A 134 37.85 36.36 21.92
CA VAL A 134 37.22 36.82 23.15
C VAL A 134 38.26 36.86 24.28
N LEU A 135 39.07 35.80 24.45
CA LEU A 135 40.11 35.73 25.48
C LEU A 135 41.15 36.80 25.26
N TYR A 136 41.64 37.00 24.03
CA TYR A 136 42.62 38.03 23.72
C TYR A 136 42.11 39.44 23.97
N ALA A 137 40.88 39.75 23.47
CA ALA A 137 40.25 41.06 23.71
C ALA A 137 40.01 41.33 25.21
N GLY A 138 39.55 40.30 25.94
CA GLY A 138 39.37 40.36 27.36
C GLY A 138 40.67 40.60 28.15
N ALA A 139 41.75 39.92 27.76
CA ALA A 139 43.07 40.15 28.35
C ALA A 139 43.57 41.61 28.15
N VAL A 140 43.34 42.17 26.95
CA VAL A 140 43.65 43.59 26.68
C VAL A 140 42.82 44.53 27.58
N PHE A 141 41.55 44.19 27.83
CA PHE A 141 40.68 44.98 28.73
C PHE A 141 41.09 44.86 30.21
N ILE A 142 41.64 43.71 30.63
CA ILE A 142 42.17 43.53 31.99
C ILE A 142 43.43 44.40 32.18
N ILE A 143 44.35 44.43 31.21
CA ILE A 143 45.54 45.27 31.23
C ILE A 143 45.17 46.76 31.31
N GLY A 144 44.05 47.14 30.71
CA GLY A 144 43.49 48.51 30.74
C GLY A 144 42.61 48.82 31.94
N ASP A 145 42.57 47.99 32.95
CA ASP A 145 41.74 48.10 34.18
C ASP A 145 40.23 48.25 33.91
N LYS A 146 39.73 47.70 32.76
CA LYS A 146 38.34 47.79 32.36
C LYS A 146 37.54 46.49 32.66
N LEU A 147 38.27 45.43 33.03
CA LEU A 147 37.69 44.11 33.31
C LEU A 147 38.53 43.37 34.34
N THR A 148 37.91 42.60 35.21
CA THR A 148 38.61 41.68 36.11
C THR A 148 38.85 40.32 35.47
N VAL A 149 39.79 39.54 35.97
CA VAL A 149 40.00 38.15 35.52
C VAL A 149 38.77 37.29 35.75
N GLY A 150 38.08 37.49 36.90
CA GLY A 150 36.84 36.76 37.19
C GLY A 150 35.74 37.02 36.19
N GLU A 151 35.56 38.29 35.83
CA GLU A 151 34.54 38.67 34.81
C GLU A 151 34.86 38.08 33.43
N LEU A 152 36.14 38.05 33.01
CA LEU A 152 36.53 37.43 31.75
C LEU A 152 36.27 35.93 31.78
N MET A 153 36.58 35.22 32.87
CA MET A 153 36.29 33.79 33.00
C MET A 153 34.78 33.51 32.98
N ALA A 154 33.96 34.33 33.69
CA ALA A 154 32.52 34.23 33.66
C ALA A 154 31.97 34.50 32.25
N PHE A 155 32.43 35.57 31.56
CA PHE A 155 32.07 35.90 30.23
C PHE A 155 32.38 34.75 29.22
N SER A 156 33.57 34.15 29.35
CA SER A 156 33.97 33.04 28.46
C SER A 156 33.13 31.80 28.66
N ALA A 157 32.73 31.49 29.91
CA ALA A 157 31.85 30.38 30.19
C ALA A 157 30.43 30.60 29.60
N VAL A 158 29.90 31.83 29.76
CA VAL A 158 28.60 32.20 29.16
C VAL A 158 28.65 32.19 27.64
N PHE A 159 29.72 32.68 27.04
CA PHE A 159 29.93 32.66 25.60
C PHE A 159 29.95 31.23 25.02
N ALA A 160 30.64 30.31 25.72
CA ALA A 160 30.65 28.89 25.32
C ALA A 160 29.23 28.31 25.27
N ILE A 161 28.40 28.60 26.30
CA ILE A 161 27.01 28.13 26.35
C ILE A 161 26.18 28.72 25.20
N VAL A 162 26.34 30.01 24.89
CA VAL A 162 25.64 30.64 23.75
C VAL A 162 26.04 30.02 22.43
N THR A 163 27.33 29.74 22.26
CA THR A 163 27.85 29.13 21.03
C THR A 163 27.34 27.71 20.86
N ASP A 164 27.34 26.89 21.90
CA ASP A 164 26.81 25.52 21.87
C ASP A 164 25.30 25.51 21.58
N ALA A 165 24.52 26.41 22.20
CA ALA A 165 23.10 26.54 21.91
C ALA A 165 22.82 26.99 20.46
N ALA A 166 23.65 27.88 19.92
CA ALA A 166 23.55 28.32 18.52
C ALA A 166 23.87 27.19 17.54
N LEU A 167 24.94 26.41 17.80
CA LEU A 167 25.27 25.21 17.01
C LEU A 167 24.16 24.15 17.11
N GLY A 168 23.55 23.98 18.27
CA GLY A 168 22.39 23.10 18.46
C GLY A 168 21.20 23.49 17.57
N LEU A 169 20.88 24.79 17.46
CA LEU A 169 19.83 25.27 16.56
C LEU A 169 20.15 25.02 15.07
N ILE A 170 21.43 25.18 14.69
CA ILE A 170 21.87 24.89 13.33
C ILE A 170 21.67 23.41 12.99
N GLY A 171 22.07 22.49 13.89
CA GLY A 171 21.87 21.04 13.71
C GLY A 171 20.40 20.63 13.56
N MET A 172 19.48 21.33 14.23
CA MET A 172 18.04 21.07 14.10
C MET A 172 17.46 21.40 12.72
N TRP A 173 18.12 22.27 11.95
CA TRP A 173 17.67 22.62 10.60
C TRP A 173 17.66 21.40 9.66
N ASP A 174 18.64 20.50 9.80
CA ASP A 174 18.73 19.28 8.99
C ASP A 174 17.62 18.29 9.34
N GLU A 175 17.29 18.18 10.62
CA GLU A 175 16.15 17.36 11.07
C GLU A 175 14.81 17.93 10.60
N PHE A 176 14.64 19.25 10.63
CA PHE A 176 13.47 19.91 10.04
C PHE A 176 13.29 19.61 8.55
N GLN A 177 14.40 19.61 7.77
CA GLN A 177 14.35 19.21 6.37
C GLN A 177 13.93 17.74 6.19
N SER A 178 14.39 16.85 7.07
CA SER A 178 13.98 15.44 7.05
C SER A 178 12.50 15.25 7.34
N VAL A 179 11.96 16.01 8.30
CA VAL A 179 10.50 16.04 8.61
C VAL A 179 9.71 16.56 7.41
N ARG A 180 10.19 17.63 6.77
CA ARG A 180 9.53 18.19 5.59
C ARG A 180 9.43 17.17 4.46
N ILE A 181 10.51 16.43 4.18
CA ILE A 181 10.48 15.35 3.16
C ILE A 181 9.49 14.25 3.56
N ALA A 182 9.43 13.88 4.84
CA ALA A 182 8.48 12.90 5.34
C ALA A 182 7.02 13.39 5.20
N LEU A 183 6.76 14.68 5.44
CA LEU A 183 5.44 15.30 5.24
C LEU A 183 5.05 15.37 3.77
N GLU A 184 5.97 15.79 2.87
CA GLU A 184 5.74 15.79 1.42
C GLU A 184 5.30 14.40 0.93
N ARG A 185 5.86 13.32 1.52
CA ARG A 185 5.48 11.93 1.20
C ARG A 185 4.13 11.51 1.75
N LEU A 186 3.76 12.02 2.92
CA LEU A 186 2.43 11.79 3.48
C LEU A 186 1.37 12.54 2.66
N ASP A 187 1.67 13.76 2.23
CA ASP A 187 0.78 14.53 1.36
C ASP A 187 0.49 13.80 0.04
N ASP A 188 1.49 13.18 -0.59
CA ASP A 188 1.30 12.36 -1.80
C ASP A 188 0.24 11.26 -1.58
N VAL A 189 0.18 10.69 -0.37
CA VAL A 189 -0.82 9.66 -0.01
C VAL A 189 -2.18 10.29 0.29
N PHE A 190 -2.22 11.42 1.01
CA PHE A 190 -3.46 12.09 1.38
C PHE A 190 -4.12 12.84 0.22
N GLU A 191 -3.33 13.32 -0.75
CA GLU A 191 -3.83 13.94 -1.98
C GLU A 191 -4.39 12.92 -2.99
N THR A 192 -4.08 11.61 -2.80
CA THR A 192 -4.68 10.57 -3.64
C THR A 192 -6.18 10.54 -3.40
N GLU A 193 -6.95 10.66 -4.47
CA GLU A 193 -8.41 10.61 -4.40
C GLU A 193 -8.87 9.32 -3.73
N VAL A 194 -9.66 9.46 -2.67
CA VAL A 194 -10.31 8.31 -2.02
C VAL A 194 -11.40 7.76 -2.93
N GLU A 195 -11.61 6.45 -2.91
CA GLU A 195 -12.58 5.76 -3.77
C GLU A 195 -13.98 6.40 -3.69
N GLU A 196 -14.38 6.92 -2.52
CA GLU A 196 -15.66 7.56 -2.28
C GLU A 196 -15.47 8.86 -1.46
N ALA A 197 -15.15 9.95 -2.15
CA ALA A 197 -14.86 11.24 -1.51
C ALA A 197 -16.09 11.89 -0.85
N ASP A 198 -17.31 11.63 -1.33
CA ASP A 198 -18.54 12.25 -0.85
C ASP A 198 -19.63 11.19 -0.57
N LEU A 199 -19.52 10.54 0.59
CA LEU A 199 -20.49 9.52 1.03
C LEU A 199 -21.94 10.05 1.12
N ASN A 200 -22.13 11.37 1.30
CA ASN A 200 -23.46 11.97 1.40
C ASN A 200 -24.22 11.98 0.07
N ARG A 201 -23.51 11.85 -1.05
CA ARG A 201 -24.11 11.75 -2.40
C ARG A 201 -24.40 10.31 -2.81
N LEU A 202 -23.90 9.35 -2.07
CA LEU A 202 -24.06 7.94 -2.36
C LEU A 202 -25.16 7.33 -1.51
N THR A 203 -25.96 6.48 -2.14
CA THR A 203 -27.09 5.80 -1.46
C THR A 203 -26.60 4.44 -0.94
N ALA A 204 -26.91 4.13 0.32
CA ALA A 204 -26.74 2.78 0.84
C ALA A 204 -27.73 1.83 0.16
N LEU A 205 -27.26 0.67 -0.29
CA LEU A 205 -28.12 -0.32 -0.94
C LEU A 205 -28.99 -1.04 0.09
N PRO A 206 -30.28 -1.25 -0.22
CA PRO A 206 -31.13 -2.15 0.54
C PRO A 206 -30.67 -3.60 0.36
N LYS A 207 -31.35 -4.54 1.00
CA LYS A 207 -31.10 -5.96 0.78
C LYS A 207 -31.38 -6.33 -0.68
N LEU A 208 -30.37 -6.86 -1.37
CA LEU A 208 -30.44 -7.14 -2.79
C LEU A 208 -31.35 -8.34 -3.09
N THR A 209 -32.05 -8.27 -4.23
CA THR A 209 -32.74 -9.40 -4.85
C THR A 209 -31.85 -10.11 -5.88
N GLY A 210 -30.95 -9.36 -6.52
CA GLY A 210 -29.90 -9.85 -7.37
C GLY A 210 -30.11 -9.67 -8.88
N ALA A 211 -31.02 -8.78 -9.32
CA ALA A 211 -31.11 -8.44 -10.75
C ALA A 211 -29.90 -7.59 -11.16
N ILE A 212 -29.21 -7.97 -12.25
CA ILE A 212 -28.01 -7.26 -12.75
C ILE A 212 -28.28 -6.80 -14.19
N THR A 213 -27.92 -5.56 -14.51
CA THR A 213 -28.10 -5.00 -15.86
C THR A 213 -26.86 -4.22 -16.28
N PHE A 214 -26.33 -4.54 -17.44
CA PHE A 214 -25.31 -3.76 -18.15
C PHE A 214 -25.97 -3.10 -19.35
N GLU A 215 -25.93 -1.76 -19.43
CA GLU A 215 -26.52 -0.99 -20.53
C GLU A 215 -25.44 -0.21 -21.28
N ARG A 216 -25.10 -0.68 -22.48
CA ARG A 216 -24.12 -0.07 -23.39
C ARG A 216 -22.81 0.31 -22.70
N VAL A 217 -22.31 -0.60 -21.85
CA VAL A 217 -21.10 -0.38 -21.05
C VAL A 217 -19.86 -0.47 -21.90
N SER A 218 -19.05 0.58 -21.89
CA SER A 218 -17.69 0.57 -22.43
C SER A 218 -16.70 0.93 -21.32
N PHE A 219 -15.50 0.32 -21.39
CA PHE A 219 -14.50 0.53 -20.36
C PHE A 219 -13.06 0.46 -20.91
N ARG A 220 -12.19 1.28 -20.33
CA ARG A 220 -10.73 1.30 -20.51
C ARG A 220 -10.03 1.60 -19.20
N TYR A 221 -8.86 1.00 -18.95
CA TYR A 221 -8.10 1.24 -17.72
C TYR A 221 -7.37 2.60 -17.71
N ALA A 222 -6.87 3.04 -18.84
CA ALA A 222 -6.21 4.33 -18.98
C ALA A 222 -7.02 5.24 -19.90
N SER A 223 -7.02 6.56 -19.64
CA SER A 223 -7.80 7.55 -20.39
C SER A 223 -7.47 7.58 -21.88
N ASP A 224 -6.23 7.25 -22.24
CA ASP A 224 -5.70 7.16 -23.62
C ASP A 224 -5.58 5.72 -24.15
N GLY A 225 -5.99 4.71 -23.34
CA GLY A 225 -5.89 3.30 -23.65
C GLY A 225 -7.00 2.80 -24.60
N LYS A 226 -6.79 1.61 -25.17
CA LYS A 226 -7.83 0.91 -25.94
C LYS A 226 -9.00 0.52 -25.03
N ASN A 227 -10.21 0.55 -25.60
CA ASN A 227 -11.38 0.00 -24.91
C ASN A 227 -11.20 -1.51 -24.72
N ILE A 228 -11.27 -1.94 -23.46
CA ILE A 228 -11.28 -3.35 -23.08
C ILE A 228 -12.67 -3.94 -23.24
N LEU A 229 -13.71 -3.14 -22.94
CA LEU A 229 -15.11 -3.49 -23.19
C LEU A 229 -15.73 -2.43 -24.07
N GLN A 230 -16.56 -2.87 -25.03
CA GLN A 230 -17.18 -2.02 -26.03
C GLN A 230 -18.67 -2.31 -26.15
N ASN A 231 -19.51 -1.34 -25.73
CA ASN A 231 -20.96 -1.39 -25.86
C ASN A 231 -21.61 -2.68 -25.34
N ILE A 232 -21.13 -3.18 -24.21
CA ILE A 232 -21.64 -4.40 -23.57
C ILE A 232 -23.07 -4.14 -23.04
N THR A 233 -24.00 -4.99 -23.47
CA THR A 233 -25.41 -4.94 -23.02
C THR A 233 -25.90 -6.34 -22.74
N PHE A 234 -26.27 -6.62 -21.50
CA PHE A 234 -26.94 -7.85 -21.08
C PHE A 234 -27.62 -7.64 -19.73
N ASP A 235 -28.53 -8.53 -19.39
CA ASP A 235 -29.24 -8.61 -18.12
C ASP A 235 -29.11 -10.00 -17.51
N MET A 236 -29.21 -10.08 -16.21
CA MET A 236 -29.32 -11.31 -15.42
C MET A 236 -30.51 -11.17 -14.48
N ALA A 237 -31.44 -12.13 -14.57
CA ALA A 237 -32.56 -12.19 -13.64
C ALA A 237 -32.12 -12.68 -12.25
N PRO A 238 -32.86 -12.33 -11.16
CA PRO A 238 -32.60 -12.89 -9.84
C PRO A 238 -32.56 -14.41 -9.87
N GLY A 239 -31.53 -15.00 -9.28
CA GLY A 239 -31.32 -16.46 -9.25
C GLY A 239 -30.76 -17.07 -10.52
N GLN A 240 -30.48 -16.30 -11.56
CA GLN A 240 -29.94 -16.78 -12.82
C GLN A 240 -28.43 -16.97 -12.73
N THR A 241 -27.93 -18.09 -13.25
CA THR A 241 -26.51 -18.35 -13.44
C THR A 241 -26.09 -17.99 -14.86
N THR A 242 -25.18 -17.01 -14.99
CA THR A 242 -24.62 -16.61 -16.29
C THR A 242 -23.12 -16.91 -16.30
N ALA A 243 -22.68 -17.69 -17.30
CA ALA A 243 -21.27 -17.95 -17.54
C ALA A 243 -20.71 -17.00 -18.60
N ILE A 244 -19.51 -16.47 -18.36
CA ILE A 244 -18.75 -15.67 -19.32
C ILE A 244 -17.56 -16.50 -19.80
N VAL A 245 -17.48 -16.71 -21.09
CA VAL A 245 -16.40 -17.44 -21.77
C VAL A 245 -15.73 -16.55 -22.82
N GLY A 246 -14.51 -16.86 -23.18
CA GLY A 246 -13.76 -16.12 -24.20
C GLY A 246 -12.25 -16.27 -24.03
N ARG A 247 -11.50 -15.82 -25.03
CA ARG A 247 -10.03 -15.87 -25.00
C ARG A 247 -9.44 -15.06 -23.84
N SER A 248 -8.20 -15.37 -23.45
CA SER A 248 -7.49 -14.54 -22.50
C SER A 248 -7.40 -13.09 -23.01
N GLY A 249 -7.60 -12.11 -22.13
CA GLY A 249 -7.61 -10.68 -22.50
C GLY A 249 -8.90 -10.18 -23.16
N SER A 250 -9.96 -11.00 -23.32
CA SER A 250 -11.23 -10.54 -23.91
C SER A 250 -12.05 -9.59 -23.00
N GLY A 251 -11.68 -9.41 -21.72
CA GLY A 251 -12.35 -8.49 -20.79
C GLY A 251 -13.25 -9.18 -19.75
N LYS A 252 -13.18 -10.50 -19.58
CA LYS A 252 -14.05 -11.26 -18.65
C LYS A 252 -13.94 -10.77 -17.19
N SER A 253 -12.75 -10.74 -16.62
CA SER A 253 -12.52 -10.28 -15.25
C SER A 253 -12.80 -8.77 -15.08
N THR A 254 -12.75 -8.00 -16.18
CA THR A 254 -13.13 -6.59 -16.19
C THR A 254 -14.63 -6.41 -15.91
N LEU A 255 -15.48 -7.30 -16.42
CA LEU A 255 -16.92 -7.27 -16.11
C LEU A 255 -17.19 -7.51 -14.63
N ALA A 256 -16.50 -8.47 -14.01
CA ALA A 256 -16.59 -8.70 -12.57
C ALA A 256 -16.11 -7.48 -11.76
N ASN A 257 -15.01 -6.85 -12.17
CA ASN A 257 -14.47 -5.66 -11.51
C ASN A 257 -15.44 -4.46 -11.60
N LEU A 258 -16.12 -4.28 -12.72
CA LEU A 258 -17.16 -3.26 -12.86
C LEU A 258 -18.37 -3.54 -11.98
N LEU A 259 -18.79 -4.81 -11.88
CA LEU A 259 -19.90 -5.24 -11.03
C LEU A 259 -19.59 -5.03 -9.53
N LEU A 260 -18.31 -5.20 -9.14
CA LEU A 260 -17.80 -4.91 -7.79
C LEU A 260 -17.56 -3.41 -7.54
N LYS A 261 -17.83 -2.55 -8.53
CA LYS A 261 -17.48 -1.11 -8.45
C LYS A 261 -16.02 -0.88 -8.06
N LEU A 262 -15.08 -1.74 -8.51
CA LEU A 262 -13.64 -1.49 -8.38
C LEU A 262 -13.17 -0.47 -9.43
N TYR A 263 -13.92 -0.35 -10.52
CA TYR A 263 -13.76 0.66 -11.56
C TYR A 263 -15.11 1.21 -11.99
N ALA A 264 -15.13 2.44 -12.47
CA ALA A 264 -16.29 3.05 -13.11
C ALA A 264 -16.27 2.82 -14.62
N PRO A 265 -17.41 2.51 -15.28
CA PRO A 265 -17.45 2.42 -16.74
C PRO A 265 -17.11 3.76 -17.38
N SER A 266 -16.42 3.73 -18.53
CA SER A 266 -16.11 4.94 -19.31
C SER A 266 -17.36 5.52 -19.99
N SER A 267 -18.33 4.65 -20.33
CA SER A 267 -19.66 5.03 -20.81
C SER A 267 -20.65 3.90 -20.55
N GLY A 268 -21.94 4.20 -20.57
CA GLY A 268 -23.00 3.25 -20.22
C GLY A 268 -23.23 3.19 -18.72
N VAL A 269 -24.06 2.27 -18.26
CA VAL A 269 -24.47 2.13 -16.85
C VAL A 269 -24.51 0.66 -16.44
N VAL A 270 -24.02 0.37 -15.23
CA VAL A 270 -24.19 -0.92 -14.58
C VAL A 270 -25.19 -0.74 -13.43
N ARG A 271 -26.23 -1.57 -13.39
CA ARG A 271 -27.25 -1.53 -12.32
C ARG A 271 -27.38 -2.86 -11.61
N ILE A 272 -27.68 -2.78 -10.33
CA ILE A 272 -28.14 -3.91 -9.52
C ILE A 272 -29.48 -3.52 -8.89
N ASP A 273 -30.51 -4.35 -9.11
CA ASP A 273 -31.91 -4.09 -8.68
C ASP A 273 -32.39 -2.69 -9.08
N GLY A 274 -32.02 -2.22 -10.28
CA GLY A 274 -32.35 -0.91 -10.82
C GLY A 274 -31.47 0.25 -10.29
N HIS A 275 -30.65 0.02 -9.27
CA HIS A 275 -29.76 1.03 -8.71
C HIS A 275 -28.47 1.15 -9.55
N ASP A 276 -28.15 2.37 -10.01
CA ASP A 276 -26.91 2.68 -10.70
C ASP A 276 -25.70 2.56 -9.75
N LEU A 277 -24.73 1.69 -10.06
CA LEU A 277 -23.59 1.45 -9.19
C LEU A 277 -22.70 2.68 -8.96
N GLN A 278 -22.73 3.67 -9.85
CA GLN A 278 -22.01 4.92 -9.63
C GLN A 278 -22.58 5.76 -8.49
N ARG A 279 -23.83 5.53 -8.12
CA ARG A 279 -24.58 6.31 -7.11
C ARG A 279 -24.78 5.57 -5.79
N VAL A 280 -24.22 4.36 -5.64
CA VAL A 280 -24.36 3.55 -4.42
C VAL A 280 -23.05 3.46 -3.66
N GLN A 281 -23.11 3.28 -2.36
CA GLN A 281 -21.95 3.06 -1.51
C GLN A 281 -21.32 1.68 -1.78
N ALA A 282 -20.02 1.64 -2.07
CA ALA A 282 -19.30 0.43 -2.45
C ALA A 282 -19.25 -0.61 -1.31
N ASP A 283 -19.16 -0.17 -0.07
CA ASP A 283 -19.15 -1.07 1.09
C ASP A 283 -20.50 -1.79 1.27
N THR A 284 -21.64 -1.09 1.09
CA THR A 284 -22.98 -1.68 1.19
C THR A 284 -23.24 -2.64 0.03
N LEU A 285 -22.65 -2.40 -1.14
CA LEU A 285 -22.69 -3.30 -2.29
C LEU A 285 -21.84 -4.55 -2.04
N ARG A 286 -20.55 -4.37 -1.74
CA ARG A 286 -19.58 -5.47 -1.63
C ARG A 286 -19.88 -6.42 -0.48
N LYS A 287 -20.46 -5.95 0.62
CA LYS A 287 -20.94 -6.79 1.72
C LYS A 287 -22.04 -7.76 1.34
N GLN A 288 -22.76 -7.51 0.24
CA GLN A 288 -23.87 -8.35 -0.23
C GLN A 288 -23.49 -9.23 -1.43
N ILE A 289 -22.23 -9.18 -1.89
CA ILE A 289 -21.71 -9.98 -3.00
C ILE A 289 -20.64 -10.95 -2.46
N GLY A 290 -20.82 -12.23 -2.70
CA GLY A 290 -19.79 -13.22 -2.47
C GLY A 290 -18.84 -13.30 -3.67
N VAL A 291 -17.54 -13.20 -3.43
CA VAL A 291 -16.53 -13.21 -4.52
C VAL A 291 -15.51 -14.29 -4.27
N VAL A 292 -15.31 -15.13 -5.27
CA VAL A 292 -14.21 -16.12 -5.34
C VAL A 292 -13.30 -15.72 -6.48
N GLN A 293 -12.13 -15.17 -6.14
CA GLN A 293 -11.13 -14.70 -7.11
C GLN A 293 -10.24 -15.84 -7.59
N GLN A 294 -9.62 -15.64 -8.74
CA GLN A 294 -8.67 -16.58 -9.36
C GLN A 294 -7.50 -16.93 -8.43
N GLU A 295 -6.88 -15.93 -7.82
CA GLU A 295 -5.85 -16.14 -6.80
C GLU A 295 -6.47 -16.20 -5.41
N ALA A 296 -6.51 -17.39 -4.83
CA ALA A 296 -7.08 -17.64 -3.50
C ALA A 296 -6.16 -17.08 -2.39
N GLY A 297 -6.23 -15.79 -2.14
CA GLY A 297 -5.51 -15.11 -1.06
C GLY A 297 -6.16 -15.36 0.30
N LEU A 298 -5.39 -15.92 1.25
CA LEU A 298 -5.79 -15.98 2.66
C LEU A 298 -4.99 -14.96 3.47
N PHE A 299 -5.65 -14.41 4.48
CA PHE A 299 -4.99 -13.51 5.45
C PHE A 299 -4.32 -14.33 6.55
N SER A 300 -3.26 -13.78 7.13
CA SER A 300 -2.66 -14.37 8.34
C SER A 300 -3.68 -14.36 9.47
N GLY A 301 -3.83 -15.50 10.15
CA GLY A 301 -4.84 -15.71 11.20
C GLY A 301 -5.37 -17.14 11.17
N THR A 302 -6.47 -17.41 11.85
CA THR A 302 -7.09 -18.75 11.91
C THR A 302 -7.93 -19.04 10.65
N ILE A 303 -8.28 -20.32 10.43
CA ILE A 303 -9.25 -20.70 9.38
C ILE A 303 -10.60 -20.05 9.66
N HIS A 304 -11.03 -20.02 10.92
CA HIS A 304 -12.26 -19.34 11.35
C HIS A 304 -12.26 -17.86 10.92
N GLU A 305 -11.23 -17.10 11.30
CA GLU A 305 -11.08 -15.69 10.95
C GLU A 305 -11.08 -15.47 9.43
N ASN A 306 -10.47 -16.38 8.69
CA ASN A 306 -10.46 -16.32 7.24
C ASN A 306 -11.84 -16.53 6.62
N ILE A 307 -12.64 -17.45 7.12
CA ILE A 307 -14.02 -17.67 6.64
C ILE A 307 -14.93 -16.50 7.06
N ALA A 308 -14.83 -16.08 8.33
CA ALA A 308 -15.65 -15.01 8.91
C ALA A 308 -15.19 -13.60 8.51
N TYR A 309 -14.19 -13.45 7.62
CA TYR A 309 -13.54 -12.16 7.34
C TYR A 309 -14.49 -11.03 6.96
N GLN A 310 -15.57 -11.31 6.21
CA GLN A 310 -16.60 -10.32 5.86
C GLN A 310 -17.58 -10.04 6.99
N ILE A 311 -17.74 -10.99 7.92
CA ILE A 311 -18.67 -10.93 9.05
C ILE A 311 -17.91 -11.42 10.28
N PRO A 312 -17.10 -10.56 10.93
CA PRO A 312 -16.26 -10.96 12.06
C PRO A 312 -17.05 -11.54 13.26
N ASP A 313 -18.30 -11.13 13.41
CA ASP A 313 -19.22 -11.60 14.48
C ASP A 313 -20.03 -12.83 14.09
N ALA A 314 -19.70 -13.50 12.97
CA ALA A 314 -20.39 -14.71 12.56
C ALA A 314 -20.24 -15.81 13.62
N SER A 315 -21.32 -16.50 13.91
CA SER A 315 -21.33 -17.63 14.83
C SER A 315 -20.54 -18.82 14.26
N MET A 316 -20.05 -19.69 15.13
CA MET A 316 -19.35 -20.91 14.70
C MET A 316 -20.23 -21.79 13.82
N ASP A 317 -21.54 -21.83 14.07
CA ASP A 317 -22.49 -22.61 13.27
C ASP A 317 -22.59 -22.05 11.83
N GLU A 318 -22.59 -20.73 11.66
CA GLU A 318 -22.59 -20.09 10.33
C GLU A 318 -21.28 -20.37 9.59
N VAL A 319 -20.15 -20.30 10.29
CA VAL A 319 -18.83 -20.64 9.72
C VAL A 319 -18.77 -22.11 9.30
N MET A 320 -19.26 -23.03 10.13
CA MET A 320 -19.32 -24.45 9.80
C MET A 320 -20.26 -24.72 8.62
N ALA A 321 -21.43 -24.10 8.58
CA ALA A 321 -22.36 -24.24 7.47
C ALA A 321 -21.76 -23.77 6.13
N ALA A 322 -21.08 -22.64 6.13
CA ALA A 322 -20.37 -22.13 4.94
C ALA A 322 -19.24 -23.08 4.52
N ALA A 323 -18.47 -23.61 5.48
CA ALA A 323 -17.41 -24.58 5.25
C ALA A 323 -17.93 -25.92 4.70
N MET A 324 -19.07 -26.40 5.18
CA MET A 324 -19.72 -27.61 4.67
C MET A 324 -20.17 -27.44 3.22
N LEU A 325 -20.82 -26.31 2.88
CA LEU A 325 -21.22 -25.98 1.51
C LEU A 325 -19.99 -25.92 0.57
N ALA A 326 -18.88 -25.35 1.02
CA ALA A 326 -17.63 -25.27 0.27
C ALA A 326 -16.86 -26.60 0.23
N GLY A 327 -17.29 -27.66 0.92
CA GLY A 327 -16.58 -28.92 1.07
C GLY A 327 -15.27 -28.75 1.86
N ALA A 328 -15.19 -27.75 2.73
CA ALA A 328 -14.00 -27.47 3.53
C ALA A 328 -14.02 -28.13 4.90
N HIS A 329 -15.19 -28.37 5.48
CA HIS A 329 -15.36 -28.85 6.85
C HIS A 329 -14.56 -30.14 7.15
N GLU A 330 -14.63 -31.14 6.27
CA GLU A 330 -14.00 -32.43 6.49
C GLU A 330 -12.49 -32.30 6.68
N PHE A 331 -11.79 -31.58 5.76
CA PHE A 331 -10.35 -31.42 5.90
C PHE A 331 -9.96 -30.49 7.06
N ILE A 332 -10.78 -29.47 7.38
CA ILE A 332 -10.54 -28.59 8.53
C ILE A 332 -10.52 -29.42 9.81
N MET A 333 -11.43 -30.37 9.96
CA MET A 333 -11.50 -31.26 11.13
C MET A 333 -10.34 -32.26 11.22
N THR A 334 -9.54 -32.43 10.16
CA THR A 334 -8.32 -33.24 10.23
C THR A 334 -7.15 -32.51 10.89
N PHE A 335 -7.20 -31.20 11.00
CA PHE A 335 -6.18 -30.44 11.69
C PHE A 335 -6.32 -30.54 13.21
N PRO A 336 -5.21 -30.58 13.97
CA PRO A 336 -5.26 -30.69 15.44
C PRO A 336 -6.11 -29.60 16.12
N ASN A 337 -6.10 -28.39 15.57
CA ASN A 337 -6.83 -27.25 16.11
C ASN A 337 -8.13 -26.93 15.33
N GLY A 338 -8.53 -27.79 14.38
CA GLY A 338 -9.74 -27.55 13.58
C GLY A 338 -9.78 -26.16 12.96
N TYR A 339 -10.84 -25.40 13.24
CA TYR A 339 -11.05 -24.04 12.75
C TYR A 339 -10.09 -23.00 13.35
N ASP A 340 -9.47 -23.28 14.51
CA ASP A 340 -8.49 -22.41 15.14
C ASP A 340 -7.06 -22.63 14.59
N THR A 341 -6.92 -23.49 13.57
CA THR A 341 -5.66 -23.72 12.89
C THR A 341 -5.15 -22.44 12.25
N GLN A 342 -3.91 -22.04 12.60
CA GLN A 342 -3.26 -20.86 12.06
C GLN A 342 -2.86 -21.05 10.59
N VAL A 343 -3.24 -20.11 9.76
CA VAL A 343 -2.88 -20.05 8.34
C VAL A 343 -1.75 -19.03 8.20
N GLY A 344 -0.61 -19.46 7.67
CA GLY A 344 0.51 -18.56 7.40
C GLY A 344 0.20 -17.54 6.29
N GLU A 345 1.16 -16.65 6.03
CA GLU A 345 1.02 -15.66 4.98
C GLU A 345 0.56 -16.29 3.66
N ARG A 346 -0.49 -15.71 3.05
CA ARG A 346 -1.12 -16.19 1.82
C ARG A 346 -1.55 -17.66 1.85
N GLY A 347 -1.73 -18.26 3.03
CA GLY A 347 -2.13 -19.67 3.15
C GLY A 347 -1.02 -20.66 2.81
N ALA A 348 0.25 -20.33 3.05
CA ALA A 348 1.41 -21.16 2.69
C ALA A 348 1.39 -22.57 3.31
N SER A 349 0.70 -22.76 4.44
CA SER A 349 0.56 -24.04 5.13
C SER A 349 -0.50 -24.97 4.51
N LEU A 350 -1.29 -24.48 3.55
CA LEU A 350 -2.41 -25.22 2.96
C LEU A 350 -2.13 -25.60 1.49
N SER A 351 -2.74 -26.70 1.02
CA SER A 351 -2.74 -27.01 -0.41
C SER A 351 -3.56 -26.01 -1.21
N GLY A 352 -3.35 -25.93 -2.54
CA GLY A 352 -4.12 -25.04 -3.40
C GLY A 352 -5.63 -25.28 -3.30
N GLY A 353 -6.05 -26.53 -3.31
CA GLY A 353 -7.45 -26.91 -3.18
C GLY A 353 -8.06 -26.62 -1.81
N GLN A 354 -7.28 -26.78 -0.72
CA GLN A 354 -7.71 -26.39 0.62
C GLN A 354 -7.92 -24.86 0.72
N ARG A 355 -6.96 -24.07 0.24
CA ARG A 355 -7.09 -22.61 0.20
C ARG A 355 -8.35 -22.20 -0.54
N GLN A 356 -8.57 -22.76 -1.71
CA GLN A 356 -9.71 -22.39 -2.57
C GLN A 356 -11.04 -22.70 -1.91
N ARG A 357 -11.18 -23.86 -1.23
CA ARG A 357 -12.39 -24.21 -0.49
C ARG A 357 -12.65 -23.28 0.69
N ILE A 358 -11.61 -22.79 1.38
CA ILE A 358 -11.76 -21.76 2.41
C ILE A 358 -12.22 -20.43 1.81
N VAL A 359 -11.68 -20.03 0.65
CA VAL A 359 -12.11 -18.79 -0.05
C VAL A 359 -13.57 -18.91 -0.52
N ILE A 360 -13.99 -20.09 -0.99
CA ILE A 360 -15.41 -20.34 -1.33
C ILE A 360 -16.26 -20.23 -0.06
N ALA A 361 -15.84 -20.83 1.07
CA ALA A 361 -16.58 -20.69 2.33
C ALA A 361 -16.71 -19.21 2.78
N ARG A 362 -15.61 -18.44 2.65
CA ARG A 362 -15.61 -16.97 2.88
C ARG A 362 -16.62 -16.25 2.00
N ALA A 363 -16.73 -16.61 0.74
CA ALA A 363 -17.67 -15.98 -0.18
C ALA A 363 -19.12 -16.34 0.14
N LEU A 364 -19.38 -17.48 0.82
CA LEU A 364 -20.71 -17.97 1.17
C LEU A 364 -21.20 -17.55 2.55
N ILE A 365 -20.30 -17.07 3.43
CA ILE A 365 -20.63 -16.66 4.77
C ILE A 365 -21.79 -15.66 4.81
N GLY A 366 -22.46 -15.08 5.05
CA GLY A 366 -23.49 -14.06 4.94
C GLY A 366 -24.62 -14.38 3.97
N ASN A 367 -24.61 -15.55 3.37
CA ASN A 367 -25.65 -15.98 2.43
C ASN A 367 -25.94 -14.91 1.34
N PRO A 368 -24.94 -14.50 0.55
CA PRO A 368 -25.09 -13.43 -0.44
C PRO A 368 -26.08 -13.81 -1.54
N ARG A 369 -26.82 -12.81 -2.06
CA ARG A 369 -27.74 -13.00 -3.19
C ARG A 369 -27.04 -13.00 -4.54
N ILE A 370 -25.85 -12.42 -4.59
CA ILE A 370 -25.02 -12.37 -5.81
C ILE A 370 -23.70 -13.08 -5.51
N LEU A 371 -23.29 -13.97 -6.42
CA LEU A 371 -22.00 -14.65 -6.38
C LEU A 371 -21.21 -14.33 -7.65
N ILE A 372 -19.91 -14.13 -7.50
CA ILE A 372 -18.97 -13.99 -8.60
C ILE A 372 -17.88 -15.05 -8.44
N PHE A 373 -17.77 -15.93 -9.42
CA PHE A 373 -16.71 -16.93 -9.50
C PHE A 373 -15.76 -16.54 -10.63
N ASP A 374 -14.56 -16.08 -10.31
CA ASP A 374 -13.53 -15.79 -11.31
C ASP A 374 -12.48 -16.92 -11.28
N GLU A 375 -12.56 -17.83 -12.25
CA GLU A 375 -11.69 -19.02 -12.40
C GLU A 375 -11.55 -19.88 -11.11
N ALA A 376 -12.59 -19.91 -10.31
CA ALA A 376 -12.59 -20.45 -8.95
C ALA A 376 -12.22 -21.96 -8.84
N THR A 377 -12.12 -22.69 -9.93
CA THR A 377 -11.80 -24.13 -9.93
C THR A 377 -10.47 -24.45 -10.59
N SER A 378 -9.72 -23.46 -11.09
CA SER A 378 -8.48 -23.67 -11.85
C SER A 378 -7.36 -24.36 -11.05
N ALA A 379 -7.28 -24.08 -9.74
CA ALA A 379 -6.25 -24.61 -8.85
C ALA A 379 -6.66 -25.89 -8.09
N LEU A 380 -7.84 -26.46 -8.39
CA LEU A 380 -8.35 -27.65 -7.70
C LEU A 380 -7.82 -28.94 -8.33
N ASP A 381 -7.50 -29.90 -7.48
CA ASP A 381 -7.34 -31.30 -7.86
C ASP A 381 -8.70 -31.93 -8.17
N ASN A 382 -8.70 -33.05 -8.90
CA ASN A 382 -9.91 -33.71 -9.36
C ASN A 382 -10.88 -34.12 -8.24
N GLU A 383 -10.39 -34.43 -7.03
CA GLU A 383 -11.23 -34.82 -5.92
C GLU A 383 -11.93 -33.61 -5.27
N SER A 384 -11.17 -32.54 -5.04
CA SER A 384 -11.70 -31.27 -4.55
C SER A 384 -12.70 -30.65 -5.54
N GLU A 385 -12.41 -30.74 -6.84
CA GLU A 385 -13.34 -30.30 -7.89
C GLU A 385 -14.66 -31.06 -7.86
N LYS A 386 -14.62 -32.40 -7.79
CA LYS A 386 -15.85 -33.23 -7.70
C LYS A 386 -16.68 -32.87 -6.46
N THR A 387 -16.04 -32.59 -5.34
CA THR A 387 -16.72 -32.21 -4.08
C THR A 387 -17.43 -30.88 -4.26
N ILE A 388 -16.78 -29.87 -4.84
CA ILE A 388 -17.40 -28.58 -5.11
C ILE A 388 -18.51 -28.72 -6.16
N GLN A 389 -18.29 -29.48 -7.24
CA GLN A 389 -19.32 -29.70 -8.26
C GLN A 389 -20.59 -30.34 -7.71
N ARG A 390 -20.47 -31.31 -6.78
CA ARG A 390 -21.63 -31.92 -6.10
C ARG A 390 -22.44 -30.87 -5.31
N ASN A 391 -21.75 -29.93 -4.68
CA ASN A 391 -22.37 -28.90 -3.88
C ASN A 391 -22.81 -27.67 -4.75
N MET A 392 -22.35 -27.59 -5.99
CA MET A 392 -22.58 -26.43 -6.85
C MET A 392 -24.06 -26.10 -7.02
N SER A 393 -24.90 -27.12 -7.22
CA SER A 393 -26.36 -26.91 -7.33
C SER A 393 -26.97 -26.27 -6.08
N THR A 394 -26.46 -26.62 -4.89
CA THR A 394 -26.87 -26.02 -3.63
C THR A 394 -26.30 -24.61 -3.44
N ILE A 395 -25.04 -24.41 -3.85
CA ILE A 395 -24.36 -23.10 -3.78
C ILE A 395 -25.06 -22.09 -4.70
N LEU A 396 -25.45 -22.48 -5.90
CA LEU A 396 -26.08 -21.60 -6.90
C LEU A 396 -27.56 -21.34 -6.63
N LYS A 397 -28.21 -22.21 -5.87
CA LYS A 397 -29.66 -22.13 -5.63
C LYS A 397 -30.04 -20.79 -5.00
N ASP A 398 -31.05 -20.14 -5.58
CA ASP A 398 -31.63 -18.85 -5.15
C ASP A 398 -30.59 -17.68 -5.14
N ARG A 399 -29.49 -17.79 -5.92
CA ARG A 399 -28.45 -16.77 -6.05
C ARG A 399 -28.19 -16.43 -7.51
N THR A 400 -28.09 -15.16 -7.80
CA THR A 400 -27.63 -14.68 -9.10
C THR A 400 -26.13 -14.87 -9.19
N THR A 401 -25.66 -15.67 -10.14
CA THR A 401 -24.24 -16.05 -10.19
C THR A 401 -23.62 -15.69 -11.50
N LEU A 402 -22.53 -14.93 -11.42
CA LEU A 402 -21.65 -14.65 -12.56
C LEU A 402 -20.44 -15.58 -12.48
N ILE A 403 -20.26 -16.43 -13.49
CA ILE A 403 -19.16 -17.39 -13.55
C ILE A 403 -18.23 -17.01 -14.71
N ILE A 404 -16.98 -16.65 -14.41
CA ILE A 404 -15.92 -16.54 -15.39
C ILE A 404 -15.19 -17.88 -15.36
N ALA A 405 -15.39 -18.68 -16.38
CA ALA A 405 -14.92 -20.06 -16.38
C ALA A 405 -14.03 -20.38 -17.59
N HIS A 406 -13.01 -21.20 -17.30
CA HIS A 406 -12.17 -21.88 -18.29
C HIS A 406 -12.47 -23.38 -18.39
N ARG A 407 -13.30 -23.94 -17.48
CA ARG A 407 -13.65 -25.36 -17.45
C ARG A 407 -15.06 -25.60 -17.94
N LEU A 408 -15.20 -26.51 -18.91
CA LEU A 408 -16.48 -26.88 -19.51
C LEU A 408 -17.49 -27.40 -18.50
N SER A 409 -17.03 -28.14 -17.47
CA SER A 409 -17.87 -28.69 -16.41
C SER A 409 -18.66 -27.62 -15.67
N THR A 410 -18.09 -26.43 -15.50
CA THR A 410 -18.71 -25.29 -14.79
C THR A 410 -19.67 -24.51 -15.71
N ILE A 411 -19.33 -24.41 -17.00
CA ILE A 411 -20.07 -23.64 -18.01
C ILE A 411 -21.38 -24.34 -18.41
N ARG A 412 -21.34 -25.67 -18.50
CA ARG A 412 -22.43 -26.48 -19.05
C ARG A 412 -23.77 -26.35 -18.30
N HIS A 413 -23.70 -26.03 -17.02
CA HIS A 413 -24.87 -25.91 -16.14
C HIS A 413 -25.36 -24.47 -15.97
N ALA A 414 -24.78 -23.51 -16.69
CA ALA A 414 -25.26 -22.12 -16.64
C ALA A 414 -26.54 -21.96 -17.44
N ASP A 415 -27.48 -21.17 -16.91
CA ASP A 415 -28.75 -20.85 -17.59
C ASP A 415 -28.50 -20.04 -18.87
N ARG A 416 -27.43 -19.25 -18.88
CA ARG A 416 -27.02 -18.44 -20.03
C ARG A 416 -25.50 -18.38 -20.11
N ILE A 417 -24.99 -18.44 -21.33
CA ILE A 417 -23.57 -18.27 -21.63
C ILE A 417 -23.41 -17.03 -22.49
N LEU A 418 -22.46 -16.17 -22.12
CA LEU A 418 -22.03 -15.01 -22.90
C LEU A 418 -20.62 -15.29 -23.42
N VAL A 419 -20.44 -15.26 -24.72
CA VAL A 419 -19.14 -15.42 -25.37
C VAL A 419 -18.56 -14.04 -25.66
N LEU A 420 -17.48 -13.72 -24.95
CA LEU A 420 -16.80 -12.44 -25.08
C LEU A 420 -15.59 -12.55 -26.00
N ASP A 421 -15.55 -11.76 -27.05
CA ASP A 421 -14.42 -11.67 -27.96
C ASP A 421 -14.06 -10.20 -28.22
N GLN A 422 -12.78 -9.87 -28.07
CA GLN A 422 -12.24 -8.51 -28.26
C GLN A 422 -13.08 -7.39 -27.61
N GLY A 423 -13.64 -7.67 -26.42
CA GLY A 423 -14.39 -6.69 -25.65
C GLY A 423 -15.85 -6.51 -26.06
N VAL A 424 -16.39 -7.35 -26.93
CA VAL A 424 -17.82 -7.37 -27.31
C VAL A 424 -18.44 -8.74 -27.02
N ILE A 425 -19.76 -8.79 -26.80
CA ILE A 425 -20.50 -10.05 -26.72
C ILE A 425 -20.71 -10.54 -28.14
N ALA A 426 -19.98 -11.60 -28.53
CA ALA A 426 -20.07 -12.20 -29.85
C ALA A 426 -21.24 -13.15 -29.96
N GLU A 427 -21.50 -13.96 -28.92
CA GLU A 427 -22.57 -14.96 -28.91
C GLU A 427 -23.24 -14.99 -27.52
N SER A 428 -24.50 -15.38 -27.49
CA SER A 428 -25.26 -15.55 -26.23
C SER A 428 -26.33 -16.61 -26.40
N GLY A 429 -26.36 -17.60 -25.50
CA GLY A 429 -27.34 -18.68 -25.54
C GLY A 429 -27.12 -19.71 -24.44
N THR A 430 -27.83 -20.86 -24.50
CA THR A 430 -27.53 -22.02 -23.67
C THR A 430 -26.38 -22.85 -24.26
N HIS A 431 -25.84 -23.79 -23.50
CA HIS A 431 -24.81 -24.71 -23.98
C HIS A 431 -25.22 -25.44 -25.27
N GLU A 432 -26.44 -25.99 -25.29
CA GLU A 432 -26.96 -26.74 -26.43
C GLU A 432 -27.11 -25.85 -27.69
N GLN A 433 -27.67 -24.64 -27.51
CA GLN A 433 -27.83 -23.69 -28.62
C GLN A 433 -26.47 -23.32 -29.24
N LEU A 434 -25.53 -22.88 -28.43
CA LEU A 434 -24.21 -22.44 -28.91
C LEU A 434 -23.37 -23.59 -29.49
N MET A 435 -23.56 -24.82 -29.02
CA MET A 435 -22.94 -25.99 -29.63
C MET A 435 -23.52 -26.33 -31.00
N MET A 436 -24.85 -26.12 -31.21
CA MET A 436 -25.53 -26.33 -32.50
C MET A 436 -25.13 -25.26 -33.53
N ASP A 437 -24.94 -24.00 -33.09
CA ASP A 437 -24.58 -22.88 -33.96
C ASP A 437 -23.17 -22.99 -34.53
N LYS A 438 -22.31 -23.87 -33.96
CA LYS A 438 -20.93 -24.13 -34.38
C LYS A 438 -20.08 -22.86 -34.53
N GLY A 439 -20.36 -21.85 -33.70
CA GLY A 439 -19.68 -20.58 -33.72
C GLY A 439 -18.41 -20.57 -32.84
N LEU A 440 -18.08 -19.40 -32.33
CA LEU A 440 -16.89 -19.20 -31.47
C LEU A 440 -16.92 -20.05 -30.20
N TYR A 441 -18.11 -20.18 -29.56
CA TYR A 441 -18.30 -21.05 -28.38
C TYR A 441 -17.91 -22.50 -28.69
N HIS A 442 -18.44 -23.06 -29.78
CA HIS A 442 -18.14 -24.43 -30.20
C HIS A 442 -16.62 -24.61 -30.42
N MET A 443 -15.96 -23.61 -31.02
CA MET A 443 -14.52 -23.65 -31.27
C MET A 443 -13.74 -23.63 -29.92
N LEU A 444 -14.11 -22.79 -28.98
CA LEU A 444 -13.48 -22.70 -27.67
C LEU A 444 -13.66 -23.96 -26.82
N VAL A 445 -14.79 -24.66 -26.99
CA VAL A 445 -15.11 -25.88 -26.23
C VAL A 445 -14.53 -27.13 -26.87
N SER A 446 -14.44 -27.18 -28.20
CA SER A 446 -13.96 -28.35 -28.95
C SER A 446 -12.44 -28.41 -29.09
N GLN A 447 -11.74 -27.28 -28.92
CA GLN A 447 -10.29 -27.25 -28.83
C GLN A 447 -9.92 -27.32 -27.34
N PRO A 448 -9.11 -28.29 -26.87
CA PRO A 448 -8.56 -28.20 -25.51
C PRO A 448 -7.79 -26.89 -25.41
N LEU A 449 -8.23 -26.04 -24.50
CA LEU A 449 -7.49 -24.84 -24.14
C LEU A 449 -6.16 -25.32 -23.54
N GLU A 450 -5.06 -25.14 -24.29
CA GLU A 450 -3.68 -25.33 -23.84
C GLU A 450 -3.32 -24.32 -22.73
#